data_3a743883318580810043c53f8e3f5171
#
_entry.id   3a743883318580810043c53f8e3f5171
#
_cell.length_a   1.000
_cell.length_b   1.000
_cell.length_c   1.000
_cell.angle_alpha   90.00
_cell.angle_beta   90.00
_cell.angle_gamma   90.00
#
_symmetry.space_group_name_H-M   'P 1'
#
loop_
_entity.id
_entity.type
_entity.pdbx_description
1 polymer ?
#
loop_
_entity_poly.entity_id
_entity_poly.type
_entity_poly.pdbx_seq_one_letter_code
_entity_poly.pdbx_strand_id
1 'polypeptide(L)'
;QEIARSKLRSSDVDYFEGLIKPKKFNDTIKGLTIYAENKDINDEFKNIYIKKNNSVSGFQITFAKKGIFELKGNKKILVLYDGQTLTQNGKNITNFNFSKSDFGLSNMVSHLVTHKKIQELSTVNLINCLQFIYGIKKIEIVNCYKDNPRNIYKELIKRLINPFYLPVL
;
A
#
# COMPACT_ATOMS: atom_id res chain seq x y z
N GLN A 1 3.64 10.21 17.53
CA GLN A 1 3.86 8.96 16.76
C GLN A 1 2.70 8.65 15.80
N GLU A 2 1.45 8.91 16.14
CA GLU A 2 0.26 8.64 15.30
C GLU A 2 0.25 9.55 14.06
N ILE A 3 0.56 10.84 14.21
CA ILE A 3 0.63 11.82 13.11
C ILE A 3 1.76 11.46 12.12
N ALA A 4 2.90 11.00 12.60
CA ALA A 4 4.00 10.58 11.73
C ALA A 4 3.65 9.33 10.93
N ARG A 5 2.97 8.36 11.55
CA ARG A 5 2.50 7.15 10.88
C ARG A 5 1.36 7.41 9.90
N SER A 6 0.46 8.34 10.20
CA SER A 6 -0.59 8.75 9.27
C SER A 6 -0.04 9.49 8.05
N LYS A 7 0.98 10.33 8.24
CA LYS A 7 1.70 10.99 7.13
C LYS A 7 2.48 9.98 6.28
N LEU A 8 3.11 8.96 6.89
CA LEU A 8 3.75 7.88 6.16
C LEU A 8 2.76 7.05 5.32
N ARG A 9 1.49 7.00 5.73
CA ARG A 9 0.42 6.32 4.98
C ARG A 9 -0.20 7.18 3.89
N SER A 10 -0.24 8.50 4.06
CA SER A 10 -0.76 9.43 3.04
C SER A 10 0.20 9.67 1.88
N SER A 11 1.49 9.36 2.09
CA SER A 11 2.52 9.40 1.04
C SER A 11 2.69 8.06 0.33
N ASP A 12 1.57 7.38 0.04
CA ASP A 12 1.57 6.07 -0.62
C ASP A 12 2.44 6.03 -1.88
N VAL A 13 2.63 7.15 -2.50
CA VAL A 13 3.36 7.29 -3.76
C VAL A 13 4.85 7.57 -3.54
N ASP A 14 5.20 8.37 -2.53
CA ASP A 14 6.61 8.58 -2.16
C ASP A 14 7.21 7.27 -1.62
N TYR A 15 6.37 6.47 -0.94
CA TYR A 15 6.73 5.11 -0.54
C TYR A 15 7.03 4.22 -1.75
N PHE A 16 6.20 4.29 -2.81
CA PHE A 16 6.37 3.47 -4.01
C PHE A 16 7.64 3.81 -4.79
N GLU A 17 7.96 5.10 -4.93
CA GLU A 17 9.22 5.51 -5.55
C GLU A 17 10.43 4.97 -4.78
N GLY A 18 10.38 5.01 -3.45
CA GLY A 18 11.40 4.44 -2.57
C GLY A 18 11.54 2.91 -2.65
N LEU A 19 10.49 2.21 -3.12
CA LEU A 19 10.52 0.77 -3.32
C LEU A 19 11.32 0.37 -4.57
N ILE A 20 11.34 1.20 -5.62
CA ILE A 20 12.04 0.87 -6.86
C ILE A 20 13.53 1.11 -6.67
N LYS A 21 14.24 0.06 -6.30
CA LYS A 21 15.71 0.07 -6.20
C LYS A 21 16.32 -0.45 -7.49
N PRO A 22 17.19 0.31 -8.17
CA PRO A 22 17.86 -0.16 -9.38
C PRO A 22 18.56 -1.50 -9.18
N LYS A 23 18.51 -2.34 -10.21
CA LYS A 23 19.12 -3.69 -10.26
C LYS A 23 18.56 -4.69 -9.25
N LYS A 24 17.39 -4.42 -8.67
CA LYS A 24 16.72 -5.34 -7.75
C LYS A 24 15.26 -5.53 -8.11
N PHE A 25 14.80 -6.77 -8.08
CA PHE A 25 13.37 -7.07 -8.12
C PHE A 25 12.74 -6.70 -6.77
N ASN A 26 11.62 -6.00 -6.82
CA ASN A 26 10.83 -5.67 -5.65
C ASN A 26 9.43 -6.25 -5.81
N ASP A 27 9.05 -7.12 -4.88
CA ASP A 27 7.76 -7.79 -4.77
C ASP A 27 7.06 -7.52 -3.43
N THR A 28 7.44 -6.43 -2.76
CA THR A 28 6.86 -6.04 -1.47
C THR A 28 5.34 -5.84 -1.54
N ILE A 29 4.84 -5.47 -2.72
CA ILE A 29 3.41 -5.33 -2.98
C ILE A 29 2.86 -6.65 -3.49
N LYS A 30 1.90 -7.22 -2.79
CA LYS A 30 1.27 -8.49 -3.17
C LYS A 30 0.71 -8.44 -4.60
N GLY A 31 1.19 -9.33 -5.44
CA GLY A 31 0.75 -9.43 -6.84
C GLY A 31 1.40 -8.41 -7.78
N LEU A 32 2.40 -7.66 -7.32
CA LEU A 32 3.15 -6.72 -8.14
C LEU A 32 4.65 -6.95 -7.95
N THR A 33 5.35 -7.23 -9.03
CA THR A 33 6.81 -7.31 -9.06
C THR A 33 7.33 -6.20 -9.97
N ILE A 34 8.28 -5.42 -9.49
CA ILE A 34 8.89 -4.32 -10.24
C ILE A 34 10.40 -4.47 -10.24
N TYR A 35 10.98 -4.16 -11.39
CA TYR A 35 12.41 -4.08 -11.59
C TYR A 35 12.74 -2.86 -12.44
N ALA A 36 13.81 -2.17 -12.13
CA ALA A 36 14.42 -1.16 -13.00
C ALA A 36 15.94 -1.43 -13.09
N GLU A 37 16.49 -1.30 -14.27
CA GLU A 37 17.92 -1.52 -14.45
C GLU A 37 18.75 -0.40 -13.84
N ASN A 38 18.39 0.85 -14.15
CA ASN A 38 19.10 2.03 -13.65
C ASN A 38 18.12 3.13 -13.28
N LYS A 39 18.59 4.05 -12.42
CA LYS A 39 17.94 5.32 -12.11
C LYS A 39 18.94 6.44 -12.42
N ASP A 40 18.54 7.38 -13.27
CA ASP A 40 19.36 8.53 -13.65
C ASP A 40 19.27 9.67 -12.62
N ILE A 41 20.16 10.66 -12.74
CA ILE A 41 20.21 11.86 -11.88
C ILE A 41 18.88 12.64 -11.90
N ASN A 42 18.17 12.57 -13.02
CA ASN A 42 16.87 13.22 -13.23
C ASN A 42 15.68 12.39 -12.72
N ASP A 43 15.89 11.41 -11.82
CA ASP A 43 14.85 10.49 -11.32
C ASP A 43 14.15 9.67 -12.42
N GLU A 44 14.77 9.53 -13.58
CA GLU A 44 14.30 8.69 -14.68
C GLU A 44 14.78 7.25 -14.52
N PHE A 45 13.85 6.32 -14.52
CA PHE A 45 14.15 4.89 -14.49
C PHE A 45 14.32 4.36 -15.91
N LYS A 46 15.31 3.50 -16.12
CA LYS A 46 15.61 2.87 -17.42
C LYS A 46 15.37 1.37 -17.35
N ASN A 47 14.89 0.81 -18.49
CA ASN A 47 14.60 -0.61 -18.65
C ASN A 47 13.76 -1.18 -17.52
N ILE A 48 12.50 -0.74 -17.47
CA ILE A 48 11.57 -1.09 -16.42
C ILE A 48 10.82 -2.36 -16.82
N TYR A 49 10.71 -3.27 -15.85
CA TYR A 49 9.86 -4.45 -15.91
C TYR A 49 8.84 -4.38 -14.79
N ILE A 50 7.57 -4.56 -15.12
CA ILE A 50 6.47 -4.59 -14.15
C ILE A 50 5.63 -5.83 -14.43
N LYS A 51 5.49 -6.71 -13.45
CA LYS A 51 4.56 -7.84 -13.50
C LYS A 51 3.45 -7.64 -12.49
N LYS A 52 2.22 -7.67 -12.97
CA LYS A 52 1.01 -7.59 -12.16
C LYS A 52 0.24 -8.91 -12.29
N ASN A 53 -0.08 -9.54 -11.18
CA ASN A 53 -0.94 -10.71 -11.16
C ASN A 53 -2.40 -10.26 -11.06
N ASN A 54 -3.25 -10.75 -11.95
CA ASN A 54 -4.69 -10.52 -11.90
C ASN A 54 -5.35 -11.61 -11.04
N SER A 55 -6.34 -11.22 -10.24
CA SER A 55 -6.91 -12.06 -9.17
C SER A 55 -7.64 -13.33 -9.64
N VAL A 56 -7.87 -13.53 -10.93
CA VAL A 56 -8.76 -14.63 -11.39
C VAL A 56 -8.08 -15.67 -12.28
N SER A 57 -6.85 -15.55 -12.69
CA SER A 57 -6.09 -16.50 -13.52
C SER A 57 -5.36 -15.86 -14.70
N GLY A 58 -4.76 -14.73 -14.45
CA GLY A 58 -3.97 -14.06 -15.47
C GLY A 58 -2.85 -13.21 -14.87
N PHE A 59 -1.99 -12.74 -15.74
CA PHE A 59 -0.97 -11.77 -15.37
C PHE A 59 -0.81 -10.74 -16.48
N GLN A 60 -0.28 -9.62 -16.10
CA GLN A 60 0.13 -8.56 -17.02
C GLN A 60 1.61 -8.28 -16.82
N ILE A 61 2.38 -8.29 -17.88
CA ILE A 61 3.80 -7.93 -17.89
C ILE A 61 3.95 -6.69 -18.75
N THR A 62 4.57 -5.66 -18.21
CA THR A 62 4.87 -4.42 -18.93
C THR A 62 6.37 -4.21 -18.93
N PHE A 63 6.92 -3.99 -20.14
CA PHE A 63 8.29 -3.55 -20.34
C PHE A 63 8.27 -2.12 -20.87
N ALA A 64 9.13 -1.25 -20.35
CA ALA A 64 9.28 0.10 -20.84
C ALA A 64 10.75 0.50 -20.84
N LYS A 65 11.19 1.25 -21.87
CA LYS A 65 12.55 1.74 -21.93
C LYS A 65 12.82 2.79 -20.86
N LYS A 66 11.79 3.61 -20.55
CA LYS A 66 11.88 4.71 -19.60
C LYS A 66 10.63 4.81 -18.75
N GLY A 67 10.80 5.32 -17.53
CA GLY A 67 9.69 5.65 -16.66
C GLY A 67 10.04 6.79 -15.72
N ILE A 68 9.07 7.68 -15.52
CA ILE A 68 9.22 8.87 -14.68
C ILE A 68 7.99 8.99 -13.81
N PHE A 69 8.19 9.41 -12.56
CA PHE A 69 7.07 9.76 -11.70
C PHE A 69 6.60 11.18 -12.00
N GLU A 70 5.39 11.31 -12.50
CA GLU A 70 4.74 12.60 -12.77
C GLU A 70 3.59 12.84 -11.78
N LEU A 71 3.42 14.11 -11.35
CA LEU A 71 2.26 14.55 -10.57
C LEU A 71 1.12 14.88 -11.54
N LYS A 72 0.03 14.10 -11.51
CA LYS A 72 -1.22 14.43 -12.19
C LYS A 72 -2.30 14.80 -11.17
N GLY A 73 -2.54 16.11 -11.01
CA GLY A 73 -3.39 16.64 -9.95
C GLY A 73 -2.79 16.35 -8.57
N ASN A 74 -3.52 15.62 -7.74
CA ASN A 74 -3.08 15.26 -6.38
C ASN A 74 -2.53 13.82 -6.29
N LYS A 75 -2.25 13.18 -7.43
CA LYS A 75 -1.74 11.81 -7.50
C LYS A 75 -0.44 11.76 -8.30
N LYS A 76 0.54 11.09 -7.75
CA LYS A 76 1.79 10.79 -8.43
C LYS A 76 1.59 9.48 -9.21
N ILE A 77 1.93 9.45 -10.48
CA ILE A 77 1.72 8.34 -11.40
C ILE A 77 3.05 7.98 -12.03
N LEU A 78 3.34 6.70 -12.19
CA LEU A 78 4.49 6.25 -12.96
C LEU A 78 4.11 6.28 -14.46
N VAL A 79 4.69 7.18 -15.19
CA VAL A 79 4.53 7.31 -16.63
C VAL A 79 5.62 6.52 -17.32
N LEU A 80 5.22 5.58 -18.17
CA LEU A 80 6.09 4.69 -18.92
C LEU A 80 6.17 5.13 -20.36
N TYR A 81 7.37 5.07 -20.94
CA TYR A 81 7.63 5.46 -22.32
C TYR A 81 8.26 4.31 -23.12
N ASP A 82 7.90 4.22 -24.39
CA ASP A 82 8.43 3.26 -25.36
C ASP A 82 8.44 1.82 -24.83
N GLY A 83 7.26 1.26 -24.73
CA GLY A 83 7.12 -0.05 -24.12
C GLY A 83 6.10 -0.96 -24.77
N GLN A 84 5.98 -2.14 -24.19
CA GLN A 84 5.00 -3.14 -24.56
C GLN A 84 4.36 -3.76 -23.31
N THR A 85 3.10 -4.09 -23.43
CA THR A 85 2.35 -4.80 -22.38
C THR A 85 1.83 -6.12 -22.94
N LEU A 86 2.18 -7.20 -22.26
CA LEU A 86 1.68 -8.53 -22.51
C LEU A 86 0.69 -8.90 -21.43
N THR A 87 -0.55 -9.19 -21.80
CA THR A 87 -1.60 -9.58 -20.88
C THR A 87 -2.05 -11.00 -21.20
N GLN A 88 -2.04 -11.87 -20.19
CA GLN A 88 -2.62 -13.19 -20.26
C GLN A 88 -3.91 -13.22 -19.45
N ASN A 89 -5.00 -13.63 -20.11
CA ASN A 89 -6.30 -13.89 -19.49
C ASN A 89 -6.75 -15.30 -19.86
N GLY A 90 -6.58 -16.22 -18.92
CA GLY A 90 -6.81 -17.63 -19.18
C GLY A 90 -5.89 -18.16 -20.29
N LYS A 91 -6.46 -18.63 -21.43
CA LYS A 91 -5.70 -19.13 -22.59
C LYS A 91 -5.32 -18.04 -23.60
N ASN A 92 -5.88 -16.85 -23.48
CA ASN A 92 -5.65 -15.76 -24.44
C ASN A 92 -4.47 -14.89 -24.01
N ILE A 93 -3.57 -14.63 -24.93
CA ILE A 93 -2.44 -13.73 -24.74
C ILE A 93 -2.61 -12.57 -25.72
N THR A 94 -2.58 -11.36 -25.20
CA THR A 94 -2.61 -10.13 -25.99
C THR A 94 -1.32 -9.35 -25.76
N ASN A 95 -0.79 -8.78 -26.84
CA ASN A 95 0.39 -7.91 -26.79
C ASN A 95 0.01 -6.52 -27.32
N PHE A 96 0.37 -5.49 -26.59
CA PHE A 96 0.08 -4.10 -26.92
C PHE A 96 1.35 -3.26 -26.79
N ASN A 97 1.73 -2.56 -27.87
CA ASN A 97 2.85 -1.61 -27.86
C ASN A 97 2.34 -0.20 -27.59
N PHE A 98 3.08 0.58 -26.83
CA PHE A 98 2.74 1.97 -26.50
C PHE A 98 3.95 2.89 -26.57
N SER A 99 3.74 4.13 -27.01
CA SER A 99 4.74 5.20 -26.92
C SER A 99 4.74 5.84 -25.53
N LYS A 100 3.55 5.99 -24.92
CA LYS A 100 3.36 6.52 -23.58
C LYS A 100 2.20 5.78 -22.90
N SER A 101 2.39 5.40 -21.64
CA SER A 101 1.35 4.74 -20.84
C SER A 101 1.43 5.16 -19.37
N ASP A 102 0.29 5.42 -18.79
CA ASP A 102 0.19 5.77 -17.36
C ASP A 102 0.02 4.49 -16.54
N PHE A 103 0.96 4.21 -15.66
CA PHE A 103 0.84 3.10 -14.71
C PHE A 103 0.28 3.61 -13.39
N GLY A 104 -1.01 3.40 -13.19
CA GLY A 104 -1.72 3.81 -11.98
C GLY A 104 -1.49 2.83 -10.83
N LEU A 105 -1.02 3.34 -9.71
CA LEU A 105 -0.76 2.59 -8.48
C LEU A 105 -1.92 2.62 -7.50
N SER A 106 -2.87 3.54 -7.70
CA SER A 106 -3.96 3.82 -6.76
C SER A 106 -4.80 2.60 -6.37
N ASN A 107 -4.94 1.63 -7.29
CA ASN A 107 -5.71 0.41 -7.02
C ASN A 107 -4.90 -0.68 -6.31
N MET A 108 -3.58 -0.52 -6.21
CA MET A 108 -2.68 -1.52 -5.60
C MET A 108 -2.27 -1.16 -4.19
N VAL A 109 -2.13 0.11 -3.92
CA VAL A 109 -1.72 0.61 -2.60
C VAL A 109 -2.86 0.48 -1.59
N SER A 110 -4.12 0.53 -2.04
CA SER A 110 -5.28 0.32 -1.17
C SER A 110 -5.30 -1.06 -0.48
N HIS A 111 -4.52 -2.03 -0.98
CA HIS A 111 -4.40 -3.34 -0.34
C HIS A 111 -3.29 -3.41 0.74
N LEU A 112 -2.39 -2.43 0.79
CA LEU A 112 -1.26 -2.50 1.70
C LEU A 112 -1.62 -2.25 3.17
N VAL A 113 -2.58 -1.40 3.46
CA VAL A 113 -3.10 -1.23 4.84
C VAL A 113 -4.50 -0.59 4.83
N THR A 114 -5.53 -1.35 4.54
CA THR A 114 -6.92 -0.85 4.65
C THR A 114 -7.43 -0.79 6.09
N HIS A 115 -6.72 -1.39 7.04
CA HIS A 115 -7.17 -1.42 8.43
C HIS A 115 -6.07 -0.94 9.36
N LYS A 116 -6.38 0.09 10.15
CA LYS A 116 -5.54 0.48 11.28
C LYS A 116 -5.40 -0.71 12.21
N LYS A 117 -4.17 -1.07 12.56
CA LYS A 117 -3.96 -2.08 13.61
C LYS A 117 -4.52 -1.57 14.94
N ILE A 118 -4.99 -2.47 15.79
CA ILE A 118 -5.52 -2.14 17.12
C ILE A 118 -4.60 -1.19 17.89
N GLN A 119 -3.29 -1.39 17.78
CA GLN A 119 -2.25 -0.57 18.43
C GLN A 119 -2.19 0.88 17.92
N GLU A 120 -2.76 1.15 16.74
CA GLU A 120 -2.76 2.47 16.08
C GLU A 120 -4.06 3.24 16.31
N LEU A 121 -5.06 2.59 16.90
CA LEU A 121 -6.32 3.23 17.28
C LEU A 121 -6.09 4.06 18.55
N SER A 122 -6.73 5.23 18.63
CA SER A 122 -6.73 6.00 19.87
C SER A 122 -7.47 5.24 20.98
N THR A 123 -7.14 5.51 22.23
CA THR A 123 -7.79 4.87 23.39
C THR A 123 -9.30 5.11 23.37
N VAL A 124 -9.74 6.31 22.99
CA VAL A 124 -11.16 6.65 22.82
C VAL A 124 -11.83 5.78 21.75
N ASN A 125 -11.16 5.57 20.61
CA ASN A 125 -11.69 4.71 19.55
C ASN A 125 -11.78 3.25 20.00
N LEU A 126 -10.82 2.75 20.78
CA LEU A 126 -10.88 1.40 21.33
C LEU A 126 -12.05 1.22 22.31
N ILE A 127 -12.31 2.22 23.16
CA ILE A 127 -13.46 2.22 24.08
C ILE A 127 -14.77 2.25 23.30
N ASN A 128 -14.87 3.11 22.30
CA ASN A 128 -16.05 3.19 21.44
C ASN A 128 -16.29 1.87 20.68
N CYS A 129 -15.23 1.21 20.20
CA CYS A 129 -15.34 -0.11 19.59
C CYS A 129 -15.91 -1.16 20.56
N LEU A 130 -15.44 -1.20 21.80
CA LEU A 130 -16.01 -2.11 22.79
C LEU A 130 -17.47 -1.80 23.09
N GLN A 131 -17.84 -0.53 23.28
CA GLN A 131 -19.22 -0.12 23.50
C GLN A 131 -20.14 -0.51 22.33
N PHE A 132 -19.62 -0.43 21.11
CA PHE A 132 -20.35 -0.88 19.92
C PHE A 132 -20.53 -2.41 19.91
N ILE A 133 -19.46 -3.18 20.16
CA ILE A 133 -19.50 -4.64 20.16
C ILE A 133 -20.45 -5.17 21.24
N TYR A 134 -20.50 -4.53 22.41
CA TYR A 134 -21.43 -4.88 23.49
C TYR A 134 -22.83 -4.25 23.35
N GLY A 135 -23.14 -3.58 22.24
CA GLY A 135 -24.45 -3.03 21.95
C GLY A 135 -24.84 -1.79 22.78
N ILE A 136 -23.87 -1.17 23.48
CA ILE A 136 -24.12 0.00 24.35
C ILE A 136 -24.29 1.28 23.53
N LYS A 137 -23.61 1.39 22.41
CA LYS A 137 -23.71 2.55 21.50
C LYS A 137 -23.85 2.11 20.03
N LYS A 138 -24.79 2.70 19.32
CA LYS A 138 -24.96 2.57 17.87
C LYS A 138 -24.07 3.60 17.14
N ILE A 139 -22.76 3.50 17.26
CA ILE A 139 -21.85 4.34 16.47
C ILE A 139 -21.15 3.41 15.49
N GLU A 140 -21.46 3.58 14.21
CA GLU A 140 -20.73 2.92 13.12
C GLU A 140 -19.29 3.44 13.06
N ILE A 141 -18.38 2.78 13.76
CA ILE A 141 -16.95 2.96 13.59
C ILE A 141 -16.50 1.91 12.59
N VAL A 142 -16.19 2.35 11.39
CA VAL A 142 -15.94 1.55 10.17
C VAL A 142 -14.94 0.39 10.32
N ASN A 143 -14.18 0.30 11.42
CA ASN A 143 -13.12 -0.69 11.58
C ASN A 143 -13.26 -1.64 12.78
N CYS A 144 -14.32 -1.54 13.57
CA CYS A 144 -14.48 -2.37 14.77
C CYS A 144 -14.87 -3.83 14.49
N TYR A 145 -15.43 -4.11 13.31
CA TYR A 145 -15.98 -5.44 12.97
C TYR A 145 -14.95 -6.52 12.70
N LYS A 146 -13.68 -6.15 12.46
CA LYS A 146 -12.66 -7.11 12.06
C LYS A 146 -11.76 -7.58 13.20
N ASP A 147 -11.82 -6.90 14.34
CA ASP A 147 -10.94 -7.19 15.46
C ASP A 147 -11.67 -7.97 16.55
N ASN A 148 -11.02 -9.02 17.04
CA ASN A 148 -11.55 -9.80 18.15
C ASN A 148 -11.64 -8.91 19.42
N PRO A 149 -12.80 -8.84 20.13
CA PRO A 149 -12.97 -8.05 21.35
C PRO A 149 -11.89 -8.29 22.40
N ARG A 150 -11.40 -9.52 22.51
CA ARG A 150 -10.29 -9.87 23.41
C ARG A 150 -9.01 -9.10 23.12
N ASN A 151 -8.70 -8.85 21.85
CA ASN A 151 -7.48 -8.14 21.48
C ASN A 151 -7.60 -6.65 21.79
N ILE A 152 -8.80 -6.07 21.59
CA ILE A 152 -9.09 -4.68 21.94
C ILE A 152 -8.96 -4.48 23.45
N TYR A 153 -9.51 -5.39 24.23
CA TYR A 153 -9.45 -5.37 25.69
C TYR A 153 -8.00 -5.49 26.22
N LYS A 154 -7.22 -6.43 25.67
CA LYS A 154 -5.79 -6.58 26.02
C LYS A 154 -4.99 -5.32 25.74
N GLU A 155 -5.23 -4.66 24.60
CA GLU A 155 -4.52 -3.42 24.24
C GLU A 155 -4.91 -2.26 25.19
N LEU A 156 -6.19 -2.15 25.57
CA LEU A 156 -6.64 -1.15 26.55
C LEU A 156 -6.00 -1.38 27.92
N ILE A 157 -5.99 -2.62 28.42
CA ILE A 157 -5.33 -2.95 29.70
C ILE A 157 -3.85 -2.60 29.64
N LYS A 158 -3.16 -2.99 28.55
CA LYS A 158 -1.75 -2.68 28.36
C LYS A 158 -1.46 -1.17 28.44
N ARG A 159 -2.34 -0.35 27.86
CA ARG A 159 -2.19 1.12 27.90
C ARG A 159 -2.48 1.72 29.27
N LEU A 160 -3.38 1.12 30.03
CA LEU A 160 -3.69 1.57 31.38
C LEU A 160 -2.60 1.18 32.38
N ILE A 161 -2.00 0.00 32.22
CA ILE A 161 -1.01 -0.53 33.16
C ILE A 161 0.39 0.00 32.87
N ASN A 162 0.77 0.21 31.60
CA ASN A 162 2.12 0.66 31.23
C ASN A 162 2.60 1.96 31.90
N PRO A 163 1.75 2.99 32.12
CA PRO A 163 2.18 4.19 32.85
C PRO A 163 2.55 3.94 34.30
N PHE A 164 2.05 2.87 34.90
CA PHE A 164 2.31 2.53 36.31
C PHE A 164 3.57 1.67 36.52
N TYR A 165 4.13 1.10 35.44
CA TYR A 165 5.35 0.30 35.49
C TYR A 165 6.64 1.10 35.22
N LEU A 166 6.55 2.35 34.75
CA LEU A 166 7.71 3.18 34.42
C LEU A 166 8.42 3.91 35.57
N PRO A 167 7.89 4.05 36.80
CA PRO A 167 8.59 4.75 37.88
C PRO A 167 9.40 3.85 38.79
N VAL A 168 9.77 2.65 38.43
CA VAL A 168 10.54 1.73 39.28
C VAL A 168 11.95 1.45 38.76
N LEU A 169 12.56 2.43 38.09
CA LEU A 169 13.99 2.42 37.76
C LEU A 169 14.64 3.71 38.19
#